data_1ca347f733161e276661f8b083272cfa
#
_entry.id   1ca347f733161e276661f8b083272cfa
#
_cell.length_a   1.000
_cell.length_b   1.000
_cell.length_c   1.000
_cell.angle_alpha   90.00
_cell.angle_beta   90.00
_cell.angle_gamma   90.00
#
_symmetry.space_group_name_H-M   'P 1'
#
loop_
_entity.id
_entity.type
_entity.pdbx_description
1 polymer ?
#
loop_
_entity_poly.entity_id
_entity_poly.type
_entity_poly.pdbx_seq_one_letter_code
_entity_poly.pdbx_strand_id
1 'polypeptide(L)'
;MITVSSTNPEFSVNFPTAIPVKEIALAQLRVYYSWPNIRSKPFGGLQPNNSLVFANKNKPDGTPNWQVVSIPMGSYQIEQINDEFQRRIKSITGKESKIAITVYEPTLSAVIEINSPDYSVDIYQSSIRSVLGWPEVAPVYQGPAEPMI
;
A
#
# COMPACT_ATOMS: atom_id res chain seq x y z
N MET A 1 34.34 9.24 21.60
CA MET A 1 33.35 9.24 20.47
C MET A 1 32.40 10.41 20.70
N ILE A 2 32.19 11.24 19.69
CA ILE A 2 31.20 12.31 19.75
C ILE A 2 30.00 11.86 18.93
N THR A 3 28.81 11.87 19.51
CA THR A 3 27.56 11.50 18.85
C THR A 3 26.74 12.77 18.60
N VAL A 4 26.32 12.98 17.37
CA VAL A 4 25.47 14.08 16.97
C VAL A 4 24.15 13.50 16.45
N SER A 5 23.02 14.04 16.89
CA SER A 5 21.71 13.69 16.39
C SER A 5 20.92 14.91 15.96
N SER A 6 20.17 14.80 14.86
CA SER A 6 19.30 15.84 14.37
C SER A 6 18.02 15.25 13.79
N THR A 7 16.92 15.97 13.95
CA THR A 7 15.63 15.68 13.30
C THR A 7 15.48 16.44 11.97
N ASN A 8 16.38 17.36 11.68
CA ASN A 8 16.40 18.14 10.44
C ASN A 8 17.31 17.47 9.39
N PRO A 9 16.95 17.52 8.11
CA PRO A 9 17.78 16.96 7.02
C PRO A 9 19.10 17.69 6.85
N GLU A 10 19.13 18.98 7.22
CA GLU A 10 20.35 19.80 7.23
C GLU A 10 20.64 20.26 8.66
N PHE A 11 21.85 20.04 9.12
CA PHE A 11 22.29 20.49 10.42
C PHE A 11 23.79 20.78 10.42
N SER A 12 24.19 21.69 11.28
CA SER A 12 25.59 21.97 11.55
C SER A 12 25.89 21.77 13.02
N VAL A 13 27.09 21.33 13.32
CA VAL A 13 27.55 21.15 14.70
C VAL A 13 28.77 22.04 14.91
N ASN A 14 28.67 22.93 15.89
CA ASN A 14 29.77 23.75 16.32
C ASN A 14 30.34 23.22 17.64
N PHE A 15 31.62 22.94 17.66
CA PHE A 15 32.31 22.55 18.90
C PHE A 15 32.83 23.79 19.61
N PRO A 16 32.64 23.90 20.93
CA PRO A 16 33.09 25.07 21.69
C PRO A 16 34.61 25.18 21.77
N THR A 17 35.34 24.13 21.48
CA THR A 17 36.79 24.07 21.42
C THR A 17 37.23 23.39 20.15
N ALA A 18 38.27 23.94 19.51
CA ALA A 18 38.81 23.30 18.31
C ALA A 18 39.34 21.91 18.61
N ILE A 19 38.86 20.94 17.84
CA ILE A 19 39.26 19.54 17.95
C ILE A 19 40.24 19.26 16.80
N PRO A 20 41.50 18.85 17.08
CA PRO A 20 42.43 18.45 16.03
C PRO A 20 41.98 17.13 15.41
N VAL A 21 41.56 17.16 14.14
CA VAL A 21 41.04 16.00 13.41
C VAL A 21 41.91 15.75 12.19
N LYS A 22 42.41 14.53 12.05
CA LYS A 22 43.08 14.07 10.83
C LYS A 22 42.11 13.49 9.81
N GLU A 23 41.08 12.82 10.28
CA GLU A 23 40.07 12.14 9.50
C GLU A 23 38.71 12.26 10.16
N ILE A 24 37.67 12.40 9.32
CA ILE A 24 36.27 12.32 9.73
C ILE A 24 35.60 11.26 8.88
N ALA A 25 34.94 10.30 9.54
CA ALA A 25 34.15 9.28 8.88
C ALA A 25 32.75 9.18 9.49
N LEU A 26 31.78 8.91 8.65
CA LEU A 26 30.42 8.58 9.09
C LEU A 26 30.43 7.14 9.62
N ALA A 27 30.35 6.99 10.94
CA ALA A 27 30.36 5.67 11.59
C ALA A 27 29.01 4.95 11.45
N GLN A 28 27.90 5.69 11.53
CA GLN A 28 26.57 5.14 11.42
C GLN A 28 25.55 6.20 10.99
N LEU A 29 24.69 5.85 10.04
CA LEU A 29 23.49 6.62 9.70
C LEU A 29 22.26 5.80 10.06
N ARG A 30 21.41 6.32 10.92
CA ARG A 30 20.08 5.77 11.19
C ARG A 30 19.05 6.72 10.61
N VAL A 31 18.31 6.25 9.61
CA VAL A 31 17.20 6.99 9.03
C VAL A 31 15.92 6.23 9.35
N TYR A 32 15.00 6.90 10.02
CA TYR A 32 13.68 6.33 10.22
C TYR A 32 12.91 6.38 8.89
N TYR A 33 12.54 5.21 8.40
CA TYR A 33 11.70 5.10 7.22
C TYR A 33 10.27 5.50 7.59
N SER A 34 9.94 6.76 7.39
CA SER A 34 8.63 7.34 7.70
C SER A 34 7.84 7.79 6.47
N TRP A 35 8.29 7.38 5.28
CA TRP A 35 7.60 7.77 4.07
C TRP A 35 6.39 6.88 3.83
N PRO A 36 5.21 7.47 3.55
CA PRO A 36 4.03 6.70 3.26
C PRO A 36 4.22 5.89 1.97
N ASN A 37 4.01 4.58 2.04
CA ASN A 37 3.95 3.74 0.84
C ASN A 37 2.58 3.87 0.14
N ILE A 38 1.55 4.27 0.88
CA ILE A 38 0.21 4.57 0.36
C ILE A 38 0.00 6.08 0.29
N ARG A 39 -0.33 6.56 -0.89
CA ARG A 39 -0.55 7.98 -1.20
C ARG A 39 -1.98 8.21 -1.69
N SER A 40 -2.65 9.18 -1.10
CA SER A 40 -4.00 9.62 -1.50
C SER A 40 -3.98 10.86 -2.41
N LYS A 41 -2.82 11.48 -2.60
CA LYS A 41 -2.62 12.67 -3.43
C LYS A 41 -1.34 12.52 -4.26
N PRO A 42 -1.23 13.20 -5.40
CA PRO A 42 0.02 13.25 -6.16
C PRO A 42 1.15 13.84 -5.31
N PHE A 43 2.33 13.23 -5.40
CA PHE A 43 3.53 13.72 -4.71
C PHE A 43 4.78 13.42 -5.55
N GLY A 44 5.58 14.42 -5.82
CA GLY A 44 6.84 14.26 -6.56
C GLY A 44 6.67 13.63 -7.95
N GLY A 45 5.57 13.92 -8.66
CA GLY A 45 5.25 13.30 -9.96
C GLY A 45 4.60 11.91 -9.87
N LEU A 46 4.53 11.32 -8.68
CA LEU A 46 3.87 10.03 -8.46
C LEU A 46 2.37 10.21 -8.26
N GLN A 47 1.58 9.36 -8.90
CA GLN A 47 0.12 9.36 -8.78
C GLN A 47 -0.35 8.72 -7.47
N PRO A 48 -1.60 8.97 -7.04
CA PRO A 48 -2.23 8.24 -5.93
C PRO A 48 -2.21 6.73 -6.19
N ASN A 49 -2.05 5.95 -5.12
CA ASN A 49 -1.94 4.49 -5.20
C ASN A 49 -2.73 3.78 -4.09
N ASN A 50 -3.86 4.33 -3.70
CA ASN A 50 -4.60 3.94 -2.50
C ASN A 50 -5.98 3.34 -2.76
N SER A 51 -6.34 3.04 -4.00
CA SER A 51 -7.69 2.59 -4.34
C SER A 51 -7.74 1.20 -4.94
N LEU A 52 -8.82 0.48 -4.61
CA LEU A 52 -9.23 -0.79 -5.18
C LEU A 52 -10.59 -0.61 -5.85
N VAL A 53 -10.74 -1.08 -7.08
CA VAL A 53 -12.01 -1.09 -7.81
C VAL A 53 -12.60 -2.49 -7.73
N PHE A 54 -13.79 -2.59 -7.16
CA PHE A 54 -14.49 -3.85 -6.99
C PHE A 54 -15.97 -3.73 -7.36
N ALA A 55 -16.61 -4.84 -7.62
CA ALA A 55 -18.06 -4.91 -7.78
C ALA A 55 -18.62 -6.01 -6.91
N ASN A 56 -19.83 -5.79 -6.40
CA ASN A 56 -20.70 -6.85 -5.90
C ASN A 56 -21.93 -6.93 -6.81
N LYS A 57 -22.33 -8.14 -7.18
CA LYS A 57 -23.46 -8.38 -8.09
C LYS A 57 -24.80 -8.25 -7.37
N ASN A 58 -25.08 -7.10 -6.79
CA ASN A 58 -26.34 -6.87 -6.07
C ASN A 58 -27.40 -6.15 -6.90
N LYS A 59 -27.19 -5.97 -8.22
CA LYS A 59 -28.21 -5.40 -9.09
C LYS A 59 -29.17 -6.48 -9.59
N PRO A 60 -30.47 -6.20 -9.65
CA PRO A 60 -31.47 -7.14 -10.17
C PRO A 60 -31.23 -7.61 -11.61
N ASP A 61 -30.51 -6.80 -12.39
CA ASP A 61 -30.17 -7.07 -13.80
C ASP A 61 -28.89 -7.90 -13.97
N GLY A 62 -28.22 -8.27 -12.86
CA GLY A 62 -26.98 -9.04 -12.89
C GLY A 62 -25.74 -8.26 -13.36
N THR A 63 -25.86 -6.96 -13.65
CA THR A 63 -24.70 -6.13 -14.02
C THR A 63 -23.82 -5.82 -12.82
N PRO A 64 -22.48 -5.83 -12.97
CA PRO A 64 -21.58 -5.48 -11.90
C PRO A 64 -21.80 -4.04 -11.42
N ASN A 65 -21.98 -3.84 -10.14
CA ASN A 65 -22.03 -2.50 -9.54
C ASN A 65 -20.62 -2.08 -9.12
N TRP A 66 -19.87 -1.49 -10.04
CA TRP A 66 -18.51 -1.05 -9.77
C TRP A 66 -18.45 0.06 -8.73
N GLN A 67 -17.60 -0.13 -7.76
CA GLN A 67 -17.35 0.79 -6.66
C GLN A 67 -15.85 0.95 -6.46
N VAL A 68 -15.45 2.14 -6.00
CA VAL A 68 -14.06 2.43 -5.66
C VAL A 68 -13.96 2.55 -4.15
N VAL A 69 -13.08 1.78 -3.58
CA VAL A 69 -12.72 1.90 -2.17
C VAL A 69 -11.28 2.39 -2.04
N SER A 70 -11.07 3.37 -1.16
CA SER A 70 -9.74 3.98 -0.96
C SER A 70 -9.34 3.91 0.50
N ILE A 71 -8.06 3.66 0.75
CA ILE A 71 -7.49 3.68 2.09
C ILE A 71 -6.74 4.98 2.36
N PRO A 72 -6.62 5.43 3.61
CA PRO A 72 -5.90 6.65 3.97
C PRO A 72 -4.42 6.57 3.58
N MET A 73 -3.80 7.73 3.43
CA MET A 73 -2.35 7.83 3.29
C MET A 73 -1.65 7.32 4.56
N GLY A 74 -0.61 6.53 4.39
CA GLY A 74 0.15 5.99 5.51
C GLY A 74 1.22 4.99 5.10
N SER A 75 1.92 4.47 6.08
CA SER A 75 2.86 3.37 5.93
C SER A 75 2.18 2.09 6.42
N TYR A 76 1.94 1.17 5.51
CA TYR A 76 1.18 -0.05 5.76
C TYR A 76 2.01 -1.29 5.43
N GLN A 77 1.85 -2.32 6.23
CA GLN A 77 2.16 -3.70 5.85
C GLN A 77 0.97 -4.28 5.06
N ILE A 78 1.19 -5.41 4.39
CA ILE A 78 0.17 -5.96 3.48
C ILE A 78 -1.10 -6.40 4.24
N GLU A 79 -0.91 -6.92 5.45
CA GLU A 79 -2.02 -7.31 6.34
C GLU A 79 -2.86 -6.08 6.74
N GLN A 80 -2.21 -4.97 7.01
CA GLN A 80 -2.88 -3.71 7.35
C GLN A 80 -3.63 -3.12 6.14
N ILE A 81 -3.07 -3.27 4.92
CA ILE A 81 -3.76 -2.91 3.67
C ILE A 81 -5.01 -3.75 3.51
N ASN A 82 -4.90 -5.07 3.71
CA ASN A 82 -6.03 -5.99 3.66
C ASN A 82 -7.13 -5.60 4.65
N ASP A 83 -6.77 -5.44 5.92
CA ASP A 83 -7.73 -5.12 6.99
C ASP A 83 -8.47 -3.80 6.72
N GLU A 84 -7.75 -2.80 6.23
CA GLU A 84 -8.35 -1.50 5.94
C GLU A 84 -9.29 -1.58 4.73
N PHE A 85 -8.96 -2.34 3.68
CA PHE A 85 -9.87 -2.59 2.57
C PHE A 85 -11.10 -3.38 3.01
N GLN A 86 -10.94 -4.45 3.78
CA GLN A 86 -12.06 -5.24 4.29
C GLN A 86 -13.01 -4.40 5.13
N ARG A 87 -12.47 -3.60 6.05
CA ARG A 87 -13.25 -2.69 6.89
C ARG A 87 -14.08 -1.70 6.06
N ARG A 88 -13.48 -1.13 5.01
CA ARG A 88 -14.14 -0.16 4.15
C ARG A 88 -15.15 -0.80 3.20
N ILE A 89 -14.84 -1.94 2.63
CA ILE A 89 -15.79 -2.71 1.81
C ILE A 89 -17.02 -3.08 2.64
N LYS A 90 -16.82 -3.52 3.89
CA LYS A 90 -17.91 -3.78 4.83
C LYS A 90 -18.75 -2.53 5.11
N SER A 91 -18.11 -1.38 5.27
CA SER A 91 -18.83 -0.10 5.48
C SER A 91 -19.69 0.29 4.27
N ILE A 92 -19.21 0.03 3.06
CA ILE A 92 -19.92 0.35 1.81
C ILE A 92 -21.05 -0.65 1.53
N THR A 93 -20.78 -1.95 1.71
CA THR A 93 -21.70 -3.01 1.32
C THR A 93 -22.65 -3.46 2.44
N GLY A 94 -22.35 -3.12 3.68
CA GLY A 94 -23.05 -3.62 4.87
C GLY A 94 -22.79 -5.11 5.17
N LYS A 95 -21.89 -5.75 4.43
CA LYS A 95 -21.57 -7.19 4.55
C LYS A 95 -20.08 -7.40 4.69
N GLU A 96 -19.68 -8.54 5.25
CA GLU A 96 -18.27 -8.96 5.28
C GLU A 96 -17.71 -9.05 3.86
N SER A 97 -16.50 -8.51 3.68
CA SER A 97 -15.80 -8.61 2.41
C SER A 97 -15.51 -10.07 2.06
N LYS A 98 -15.67 -10.39 0.78
CA LYS A 98 -15.25 -11.67 0.20
C LYS A 98 -13.98 -11.53 -0.63
N ILE A 99 -13.33 -10.38 -0.53
CA ILE A 99 -12.04 -10.07 -1.16
C ILE A 99 -11.00 -10.04 -0.05
N ALA A 100 -9.91 -10.76 -0.21
CA ALA A 100 -8.76 -10.74 0.69
C ALA A 100 -7.48 -10.47 -0.10
N ILE A 101 -6.54 -9.77 0.51
CA ILE A 101 -5.20 -9.53 -0.01
C ILE A 101 -4.22 -10.18 0.97
N THR A 102 -3.47 -11.15 0.49
CA THR A 102 -2.53 -11.94 1.29
C THR A 102 -1.14 -11.95 0.67
N VAL A 103 -0.18 -12.50 1.38
CA VAL A 103 1.18 -12.73 0.87
C VAL A 103 1.34 -14.20 0.50
N TYR A 104 1.82 -14.46 -0.69
CA TYR A 104 2.32 -15.78 -1.05
C TYR A 104 3.80 -15.86 -0.67
N GLU A 105 4.07 -16.48 0.47
CA GLU A 105 5.40 -16.50 1.10
C GLU A 105 6.54 -17.00 0.18
N PRO A 106 6.35 -18.05 -0.66
CA PRO A 106 7.44 -18.54 -1.51
C PRO A 106 8.02 -17.52 -2.49
N THR A 107 7.20 -16.58 -2.96
CA THR A 107 7.64 -15.53 -3.90
C THR A 107 7.58 -14.12 -3.31
N LEU A 108 7.07 -13.98 -2.09
CA LEU A 108 6.80 -12.69 -1.44
C LEU A 108 5.88 -11.78 -2.29
N SER A 109 5.00 -12.40 -3.07
CA SER A 109 4.07 -11.69 -3.94
C SER A 109 2.76 -11.43 -3.22
N ALA A 110 2.15 -10.29 -3.50
CA ALA A 110 0.80 -10.01 -3.05
C ALA A 110 -0.21 -10.79 -3.91
N VAL A 111 -1.11 -11.48 -3.25
CA VAL A 111 -2.15 -12.30 -3.87
C VAL A 111 -3.52 -11.74 -3.51
N ILE A 112 -4.41 -11.69 -4.49
CA ILE A 112 -5.82 -11.38 -4.24
C ILE A 112 -6.64 -12.65 -4.32
N GLU A 113 -7.49 -12.85 -3.31
CA GLU A 113 -8.44 -13.96 -3.24
C GLU A 113 -9.86 -13.41 -3.29
N ILE A 114 -10.71 -14.00 -4.13
CA ILE A 114 -12.11 -13.62 -4.24
C ILE A 114 -12.96 -14.84 -3.91
N ASN A 115 -13.51 -14.87 -2.71
CA ASN A 115 -14.19 -16.03 -2.13
C ASN A 115 -15.72 -16.02 -2.37
N SER A 116 -16.18 -15.42 -3.47
CA SER A 116 -17.60 -15.41 -3.82
C SER A 116 -17.78 -15.08 -5.30
N PRO A 117 -18.70 -15.76 -6.00
CA PRO A 117 -19.04 -15.45 -7.39
C PRO A 117 -19.73 -14.09 -7.55
N ASP A 118 -20.20 -13.51 -6.46
CA ASP A 118 -20.87 -12.21 -6.46
C ASP A 118 -19.90 -11.03 -6.45
N TYR A 119 -18.60 -11.29 -6.25
CA TYR A 119 -17.58 -10.27 -6.22
C TYR A 119 -16.69 -10.32 -7.45
N SER A 120 -16.28 -9.16 -7.92
CA SER A 120 -15.30 -8.97 -8.99
C SER A 120 -14.34 -7.86 -8.61
N VAL A 121 -13.10 -7.92 -9.09
CA VAL A 121 -12.08 -6.89 -8.90
C VAL A 121 -11.50 -6.51 -10.24
N ASP A 122 -11.43 -5.20 -10.49
CA ASP A 122 -10.75 -4.62 -11.65
C ASP A 122 -9.36 -4.15 -11.23
N ILE A 123 -8.36 -4.98 -11.48
CA ILE A 123 -6.96 -4.69 -11.15
C ILE A 123 -6.43 -3.53 -11.99
N TYR A 124 -6.83 -3.46 -13.26
CA TYR A 124 -6.36 -2.41 -14.16
C TYR A 124 -6.71 -1.02 -13.67
N GLN A 125 -7.93 -0.84 -13.18
CA GLN A 125 -8.39 0.45 -12.65
C GLN A 125 -8.04 0.67 -11.18
N SER A 126 -7.51 -0.33 -10.49
CA SER A 126 -7.11 -0.24 -9.09
C SER A 126 -5.72 0.39 -8.96
N SER A 127 -5.63 1.57 -8.36
CA SER A 127 -4.34 2.26 -8.21
C SER A 127 -3.39 1.57 -7.22
N ILE A 128 -3.93 0.77 -6.28
CA ILE A 128 -3.14 -0.02 -5.32
C ILE A 128 -2.22 -1.05 -5.99
N ARG A 129 -2.52 -1.45 -7.23
CA ARG A 129 -1.73 -2.44 -8.00
C ARG A 129 -0.23 -2.13 -8.03
N SER A 130 0.13 -0.85 -8.11
CA SER A 130 1.53 -0.42 -8.17
C SER A 130 2.30 -0.68 -6.87
N VAL A 131 1.61 -0.70 -5.73
CA VAL A 131 2.20 -1.03 -4.42
C VAL A 131 2.33 -2.53 -4.25
N LEU A 132 1.34 -3.28 -4.73
CA LEU A 132 1.25 -4.71 -4.57
C LEU A 132 2.02 -5.50 -5.65
N GLY A 133 2.62 -4.79 -6.61
CA GLY A 133 3.38 -5.42 -7.69
C GLY A 133 2.51 -6.14 -8.72
N TRP A 134 1.21 -5.82 -8.77
CA TRP A 134 0.31 -6.42 -9.77
C TRP A 134 0.54 -5.84 -11.16
N PRO A 135 0.35 -6.63 -12.23
CA PRO A 135 0.64 -6.22 -13.60
C PRO A 135 -0.24 -5.04 -14.04
N GLU A 136 0.32 -4.20 -14.92
CA GLU A 136 -0.41 -3.07 -15.50
C GLU A 136 -1.54 -3.50 -16.44
N VAL A 137 -1.41 -4.68 -17.03
CA VAL A 137 -2.42 -5.27 -17.91
C VAL A 137 -2.96 -6.50 -17.23
N ALA A 138 -4.05 -6.33 -16.51
CA ALA A 138 -4.72 -7.44 -15.84
C ALA A 138 -6.20 -7.42 -16.20
N PRO A 139 -6.81 -8.58 -16.43
CA PRO A 139 -8.25 -8.66 -16.67
C PRO A 139 -9.03 -8.32 -15.40
N VAL A 140 -10.34 -8.19 -15.57
CA VAL A 140 -11.28 -8.19 -14.45
C VAL A 140 -11.36 -9.62 -13.92
N TYR A 141 -11.13 -9.78 -12.63
CA TYR A 141 -11.26 -11.06 -11.94
C TYR A 141 -12.62 -11.17 -11.29
N GLN A 142 -13.29 -12.30 -11.50
CA GLN A 142 -14.57 -12.63 -10.89
C GLN A 142 -14.38 -13.84 -9.98
N GLY A 143 -14.98 -13.81 -8.81
CA GLY A 143 -14.90 -14.93 -7.88
C GLY A 143 -15.84 -16.10 -8.22
N PRO A 144 -15.59 -17.30 -7.65
CA PRO A 144 -14.35 -17.60 -6.97
C PRO A 144 -13.19 -17.66 -7.96
N ALA A 145 -12.13 -16.93 -7.68
CA ALA A 145 -10.94 -16.90 -8.51
C ALA A 145 -9.79 -17.59 -7.77
N GLU A 146 -8.96 -18.31 -8.52
CA GLU A 146 -7.70 -18.79 -7.97
C GLU A 146 -6.79 -17.61 -7.59
N PRO A 147 -5.95 -17.77 -6.56
CA PRO A 147 -5.04 -16.71 -6.15
C PRO A 147 -4.17 -16.24 -7.33
N MET A 148 -4.13 -14.94 -7.53
CA MET A 148 -3.14 -14.36 -8.45
C MET A 148 -1.77 -14.41 -7.79
N ILE A 149 -0.89 -15.11 -8.41
CA ILE A 149 0.51 -15.19 -8.01
C ILE A 149 1.34 -14.28 -8.91
#